data_3ef335ce9d63e1df5f99f83f5bc80d31
#
_entry.id   3ef335ce9d63e1df5f99f83f5bc80d31
#
_cell.length_a   1.000
_cell.length_b   1.000
_cell.length_c   1.000
_cell.angle_alpha   90.00
_cell.angle_beta   90.00
_cell.angle_gamma   90.00
#
_symmetry.space_group_name_H-M   'P 1'
#
loop_
_entity.id
_entity.type
_entity.pdbx_description
1 polymer ?
#
loop_
_entity_poly.entity_id
_entity_poly.type
_entity_poly.pdbx_seq_one_letter_code
_entity_poly.pdbx_strand_id
1 'polypeptide(L)'
;PLNKDDLIRELIQLKSTSNSLNYNEIIAIQKEQSKQELSRSYWFTDLHKKDFDFKNIDTDSIFKINLIHYQSKNLSNLSIDSVWFSEKSRKLNTEDELNVKINNHSEKNIEFQTKLFINKTEVISQSLNVVKPNEIKNISFHYILENKGIKNGLIKITDAAYNDQTFDDQYFFTFTVDQDYKVVHLYEDDNHIQKAFKILYEKIEKSQFKSINISNGFTAEELEGDLIILDRISTFKKELISVLTSSKNRNIVFIPLGDSENLDYEILEKFNLKFIKSDTSIKNIDQKIINETFFSSVFSKKEKNIDLPYFKKTFQLNPTVSISKTPLISLSNYEPLLIQSEVQGNNLFLFTSPLNPKNSNLTNHALFVPIFLKIKETSAKDQLKQYKIDQIPFIYTDKYNSINGEIMVVDQIINPSFSFYPSLIYNQGKTYLNCENQIESDGHYFLNLKDTILNSFSVNYNRDESNMSFLSSQEIQTRIKNSNLEKYIKYLENNLESNQNIFSKNQNQVHYWKYFIILGIIFIALEITVIKLTEKNVL
;
A
#
# COMPACT_ATOMS: atom_id res chain seq x y z
N PRO A 1 -0.44 -1.50 42.18
CA PRO A 1 -1.47 -2.51 41.90
C PRO A 1 -2.84 -1.87 42.04
N LEU A 2 -3.68 -1.98 40.99
CA LEU A 2 -5.06 -1.52 40.98
C LEU A 2 -5.87 -2.40 41.97
N ASN A 3 -6.77 -1.79 42.70
CA ASN A 3 -7.77 -2.55 43.44
C ASN A 3 -8.86 -3.06 42.48
N LYS A 4 -9.74 -3.94 42.94
CA LYS A 4 -10.79 -4.55 42.11
C LYS A 4 -11.72 -3.52 41.46
N ASP A 5 -12.08 -2.48 42.17
CA ASP A 5 -13.03 -1.48 41.68
C ASP A 5 -12.38 -0.54 40.66
N ASP A 6 -11.13 -0.22 40.83
CA ASP A 6 -10.35 0.54 39.84
C ASP A 6 -10.15 -0.26 38.54
N LEU A 7 -9.83 -1.56 38.65
CA LEU A 7 -9.72 -2.44 37.49
C LEU A 7 -11.06 -2.53 36.72
N ILE A 8 -12.18 -2.65 37.41
CA ILE A 8 -13.51 -2.67 36.77
C ILE A 8 -13.79 -1.34 36.04
N ARG A 9 -13.43 -0.21 36.63
CA ARG A 9 -13.60 1.10 35.97
C ARG A 9 -12.75 1.21 34.71
N GLU A 10 -11.49 0.81 34.77
CA GLU A 10 -10.59 0.80 33.60
C GLU A 10 -11.14 -0.11 32.48
N LEU A 11 -11.60 -1.32 32.82
CA LEU A 11 -12.18 -2.26 31.85
C LEU A 11 -13.45 -1.72 31.18
N ILE A 12 -14.32 -0.99 31.94
CA ILE A 12 -15.54 -0.37 31.37
C ILE A 12 -15.19 0.78 30.41
N GLN A 13 -14.05 1.44 30.61
CA GLN A 13 -13.60 2.56 29.77
C GLN A 13 -12.83 2.12 28.52
N LEU A 14 -12.49 0.83 28.40
CA LEU A 14 -11.81 0.32 27.22
C LEU A 14 -12.64 0.56 25.97
N LYS A 15 -12.03 1.17 24.99
CA LYS A 15 -12.58 1.33 23.64
C LYS A 15 -11.87 0.38 22.69
N SER A 16 -12.60 -0.08 21.69
CA SER A 16 -11.97 -0.80 20.57
C SER A 16 -11.01 0.13 19.84
N THR A 17 -9.88 -0.40 19.42
CA THR A 17 -8.92 0.30 18.57
C THR A 17 -8.85 -0.37 17.21
N SER A 18 -8.57 0.42 16.19
CA SER A 18 -8.31 -0.08 14.83
C SER A 18 -6.88 -0.61 14.63
N ASN A 19 -6.01 -0.40 15.63
CA ASN A 19 -4.63 -0.87 15.56
C ASN A 19 -4.56 -2.35 15.93
N SER A 20 -4.09 -3.17 15.00
CA SER A 20 -3.77 -4.58 15.24
C SER A 20 -2.32 -4.72 15.69
N LEU A 21 -2.09 -5.35 16.83
CA LEU A 21 -0.77 -5.72 17.30
C LEU A 21 -0.58 -7.23 17.09
N ASN A 22 0.60 -7.63 16.61
CA ASN A 22 0.91 -9.06 16.58
C ASN A 22 1.26 -9.58 17.99
N TYR A 23 1.16 -10.88 18.19
CA TYR A 23 1.34 -11.49 19.53
C TYR A 23 2.73 -11.25 20.14
N ASN A 24 3.78 -11.15 19.33
CA ASN A 24 5.12 -10.84 19.82
C ASN A 24 5.27 -9.40 20.29
N GLU A 25 4.60 -8.47 19.62
CA GLU A 25 4.53 -7.07 20.07
C GLU A 25 3.79 -6.96 21.39
N ILE A 26 2.66 -7.65 21.54
CA ILE A 26 1.92 -7.71 22.81
C ILE A 26 2.79 -8.27 23.93
N ILE A 27 3.52 -9.37 23.68
CA ILE A 27 4.44 -9.96 24.65
C ILE A 27 5.56 -8.98 25.00
N ALA A 28 6.16 -8.30 24.02
CA ALA A 28 7.22 -7.34 24.24
C ALA A 28 6.75 -6.17 25.14
N ILE A 29 5.59 -5.59 24.83
CA ILE A 29 4.98 -4.52 25.64
C ILE A 29 4.70 -5.00 27.07
N GLN A 30 4.14 -6.19 27.23
CA GLN A 30 3.81 -6.72 28.55
C GLN A 30 5.05 -7.09 29.36
N LYS A 31 6.10 -7.60 28.73
CA LYS A 31 7.42 -7.84 29.36
C LYS A 31 8.05 -6.54 29.86
N GLU A 32 8.02 -5.50 29.06
CA GLU A 32 8.52 -4.19 29.44
C GLU A 32 7.78 -3.61 30.66
N GLN A 33 6.46 -3.70 30.65
CA GLN A 33 5.62 -3.24 31.78
C GLN A 33 5.84 -4.06 33.06
N SER A 34 6.17 -5.34 32.95
CA SER A 34 6.41 -6.22 34.09
C SER A 34 7.76 -6.00 34.77
N LYS A 35 8.63 -5.14 34.25
CA LYS A 35 10.00 -4.87 34.74
C LYS A 35 10.82 -6.15 34.95
N GLN A 36 10.60 -7.17 34.14
CA GLN A 36 11.27 -8.48 34.22
C GLN A 36 10.98 -9.29 35.49
N GLU A 37 9.96 -8.95 36.24
CA GLU A 37 9.48 -9.78 37.34
C GLU A 37 8.59 -10.93 36.83
N LEU A 38 8.48 -11.99 37.63
CA LEU A 38 7.68 -13.18 37.30
C LEU A 38 6.21 -12.75 37.14
N SER A 39 5.73 -12.64 35.88
CA SER A 39 4.45 -12.09 35.54
C SER A 39 3.52 -13.12 34.92
N ARG A 40 2.23 -12.94 35.15
CA ARG A 40 1.15 -13.72 34.54
C ARG A 40 0.28 -12.79 33.72
N SER A 41 0.20 -13.10 32.42
CA SER A 41 -0.70 -12.40 31.51
C SER A 41 -1.99 -13.17 31.30
N TYR A 42 -3.09 -12.48 31.15
CA TYR A 42 -4.41 -13.04 30.83
C TYR A 42 -4.85 -12.47 29.49
N TRP A 43 -4.93 -13.35 28.49
CA TRP A 43 -5.36 -12.98 27.16
C TRP A 43 -6.78 -13.47 26.90
N PHE A 44 -7.69 -12.53 26.67
CA PHE A 44 -9.07 -12.78 26.32
C PHE A 44 -9.19 -12.64 24.81
N THR A 45 -9.43 -13.71 24.10
CA THR A 45 -9.37 -13.72 22.63
C THR A 45 -10.26 -14.82 22.05
N ASP A 46 -10.76 -14.58 20.85
CA ASP A 46 -11.49 -15.54 20.01
C ASP A 46 -10.57 -16.36 19.11
N LEU A 47 -9.28 -16.02 19.05
CA LEU A 47 -8.21 -16.70 18.32
C LEU A 47 -8.47 -16.89 16.82
N HIS A 48 -8.34 -15.80 16.13
CA HIS A 48 -8.41 -15.80 14.68
C HIS A 48 -7.30 -16.68 14.05
N LYS A 49 -7.67 -17.53 13.04
CA LYS A 49 -6.74 -18.54 12.46
C LYS A 49 -5.51 -17.92 11.82
N LYS A 50 -5.65 -16.73 11.24
CA LYS A 50 -4.59 -16.05 10.48
C LYS A 50 -3.54 -15.43 11.39
N ASP A 51 -3.95 -14.91 12.53
CA ASP A 51 -3.09 -14.08 13.36
C ASP A 51 -2.31 -14.89 14.39
N PHE A 52 -2.72 -16.12 14.69
CA PHE A 52 -2.10 -16.91 15.73
C PHE A 52 -1.09 -17.93 15.20
N ASP A 53 0.18 -17.52 15.12
CA ASP A 53 1.30 -18.43 14.84
C ASP A 53 2.09 -18.75 16.11
N PHE A 54 1.82 -19.93 16.69
CA PHE A 54 2.52 -20.41 17.87
C PHE A 54 4.02 -20.71 17.65
N LYS A 55 4.48 -20.84 16.40
CA LYS A 55 5.86 -21.26 16.12
C LYS A 55 6.88 -20.17 16.43
N ASN A 56 6.47 -18.92 16.33
CA ASN A 56 7.34 -17.76 16.47
C ASN A 56 7.13 -16.96 17.76
N ILE A 57 6.40 -17.52 18.74
CA ILE A 57 6.20 -16.84 20.03
C ILE A 57 7.51 -16.87 20.82
N ASP A 58 8.02 -15.69 21.13
CA ASP A 58 9.18 -15.52 22.01
C ASP A 58 8.79 -15.78 23.46
N THR A 59 9.17 -16.98 23.95
CA THR A 59 8.82 -17.43 25.31
C THR A 59 10.01 -17.29 26.25
N ASP A 60 9.72 -16.73 27.42
CA ASP A 60 10.64 -16.63 28.54
C ASP A 60 10.07 -17.37 29.76
N SER A 61 10.94 -17.97 30.56
CA SER A 61 10.55 -18.68 31.78
C SER A 61 9.88 -17.78 32.82
N ILE A 62 10.07 -16.48 32.71
CA ILE A 62 9.54 -15.47 33.62
C ILE A 62 8.11 -15.07 33.27
N PHE A 63 7.70 -15.22 31.99
CA PHE A 63 6.42 -14.76 31.49
C PHE A 63 5.46 -15.91 31.17
N LYS A 64 4.33 -15.99 31.90
CA LYS A 64 3.30 -17.03 31.69
C LYS A 64 2.00 -16.42 31.18
N ILE A 65 1.45 -17.02 30.13
CA ILE A 65 0.23 -16.59 29.48
C ILE A 65 -0.92 -17.53 29.89
N ASN A 66 -2.01 -16.97 30.39
CA ASN A 66 -3.27 -17.66 30.54
C ASN A 66 -4.18 -17.24 29.37
N LEU A 67 -4.35 -18.14 28.43
CA LEU A 67 -5.13 -17.92 27.22
C LEU A 67 -6.59 -18.28 27.50
N ILE A 68 -7.46 -17.30 27.59
CA ILE A 68 -8.91 -17.45 27.83
C ILE A 68 -9.61 -17.35 26.49
N HIS A 69 -10.09 -18.49 26.00
CA HIS A 69 -10.72 -18.58 24.70
C HIS A 69 -12.22 -18.30 24.79
N TYR A 70 -12.66 -17.26 24.06
CA TYR A 70 -14.05 -17.00 23.80
C TYR A 70 -14.42 -17.60 22.45
N GLN A 71 -15.15 -18.71 22.47
CA GLN A 71 -15.59 -19.32 21.23
C GLN A 71 -16.53 -18.35 20.50
N SER A 72 -16.09 -17.86 19.36
CA SER A 72 -16.90 -17.03 18.48
C SER A 72 -18.01 -17.86 17.85
N LYS A 73 -19.17 -17.26 17.64
CA LYS A 73 -20.21 -17.87 16.82
C LYS A 73 -19.76 -17.83 15.36
N ASN A 74 -20.16 -18.81 14.57
CA ASN A 74 -19.99 -18.73 13.12
C ASN A 74 -20.84 -17.59 12.59
N LEU A 75 -20.22 -16.43 12.42
CA LEU A 75 -20.83 -15.25 11.84
C LEU A 75 -20.72 -15.32 10.33
N SER A 76 -21.77 -14.89 9.66
CA SER A 76 -21.74 -14.70 8.21
C SER A 76 -21.18 -13.32 7.90
N ASN A 77 -20.22 -13.23 7.00
CA ASN A 77 -19.64 -11.95 6.60
C ASN A 77 -19.41 -11.86 5.09
N LEU A 78 -19.77 -10.73 4.53
CA LEU A 78 -19.51 -10.35 3.14
C LEU A 78 -18.70 -9.05 3.16
N SER A 79 -17.51 -9.05 2.61
CA SER A 79 -16.62 -7.89 2.66
C SER A 79 -16.22 -7.37 1.29
N ILE A 80 -15.98 -6.07 1.19
CA ILE A 80 -15.28 -5.45 0.05
C ILE A 80 -13.79 -5.49 0.36
N ASP A 81 -13.05 -6.35 -0.36
CA ASP A 81 -11.62 -6.56 -0.15
C ASP A 81 -10.78 -5.42 -0.75
N SER A 82 -11.04 -5.10 -2.00
CA SER A 82 -10.25 -4.13 -2.76
C SER A 82 -11.01 -3.51 -3.91
N VAL A 83 -10.54 -2.34 -4.33
CA VAL A 83 -11.08 -1.57 -5.44
C VAL A 83 -9.92 -1.12 -6.32
N TRP A 84 -10.04 -1.26 -7.64
CA TRP A 84 -9.02 -0.80 -8.60
C TRP A 84 -9.65 -0.42 -9.93
N PHE A 85 -8.96 0.41 -10.67
CA PHE A 85 -9.36 0.78 -12.02
C PHE A 85 -8.69 -0.12 -13.07
N SER A 86 -9.40 -0.41 -14.16
CA SER A 86 -8.81 -1.15 -15.28
C SER A 86 -7.72 -0.33 -15.98
N GLU A 87 -7.89 0.99 -16.08
CA GLU A 87 -6.93 1.90 -16.68
C GLU A 87 -6.25 2.78 -15.60
N LYS A 88 -4.99 3.16 -15.80
CA LYS A 88 -4.27 4.02 -14.85
C LYS A 88 -4.64 5.49 -14.94
N SER A 89 -5.09 5.97 -16.08
CA SER A 89 -5.47 7.38 -16.29
C SER A 89 -6.96 7.54 -16.52
N ARG A 90 -7.59 8.51 -15.86
CA ARG A 90 -9.01 8.86 -16.00
C ARG A 90 -9.18 9.99 -17.01
N LYS A 91 -10.01 9.78 -18.02
CA LYS A 91 -10.31 10.78 -19.05
C LYS A 91 -11.74 11.29 -18.89
N LEU A 92 -11.94 12.59 -19.11
CA LEU A 92 -13.28 13.18 -19.10
C LEU A 92 -14.11 12.69 -20.28
N ASN A 93 -15.41 12.52 -20.03
CA ASN A 93 -16.40 12.16 -21.05
C ASN A 93 -16.06 10.86 -21.80
N THR A 94 -15.32 9.98 -21.17
CA THR A 94 -15.07 8.60 -21.62
C THR A 94 -15.57 7.62 -20.58
N GLU A 95 -15.99 6.45 -21.03
CA GLU A 95 -16.35 5.39 -20.10
C GLU A 95 -15.11 4.92 -19.34
N ASP A 96 -15.23 4.85 -18.02
CA ASP A 96 -14.21 4.33 -17.10
C ASP A 96 -14.75 3.07 -16.42
N GLU A 97 -13.86 2.16 -16.07
CA GLU A 97 -14.20 0.89 -15.43
C GLU A 97 -13.53 0.77 -14.08
N LEU A 98 -14.36 0.69 -13.04
CA LEU A 98 -13.96 0.45 -11.66
C LEU A 98 -14.27 -0.99 -11.27
N ASN A 99 -13.28 -1.74 -10.86
CA ASN A 99 -13.42 -3.12 -10.41
C ASN A 99 -13.43 -3.19 -8.89
N VAL A 100 -14.28 -4.06 -8.36
CA VAL A 100 -14.48 -4.30 -6.94
C VAL A 100 -14.37 -5.78 -6.66
N LYS A 101 -13.53 -6.16 -5.74
CA LYS A 101 -13.37 -7.53 -5.27
C LYS A 101 -14.16 -7.72 -3.98
N ILE A 102 -15.10 -8.67 -3.99
CA ILE A 102 -15.98 -9.00 -2.87
C ILE A 102 -15.70 -10.43 -2.44
N ASN A 103 -15.55 -10.64 -1.14
CA ASN A 103 -15.30 -11.94 -0.53
C ASN A 103 -16.48 -12.34 0.34
N ASN A 104 -17.00 -13.55 0.15
CA ASN A 104 -17.93 -14.18 1.06
C ASN A 104 -17.18 -15.10 2.02
N HIS A 105 -17.11 -14.71 3.30
CA HIS A 105 -16.44 -15.47 4.36
C HIS A 105 -17.38 -16.43 5.10
N SER A 106 -18.61 -16.61 4.60
CA SER A 106 -19.62 -17.46 5.23
C SER A 106 -19.74 -18.81 4.55
N GLU A 107 -20.42 -19.74 5.21
CA GLU A 107 -20.78 -21.05 4.67
C GLU A 107 -22.10 -21.05 3.89
N LYS A 108 -22.68 -19.87 3.64
CA LYS A 108 -23.96 -19.68 2.96
C LYS A 108 -23.81 -18.88 1.68
N ASN A 109 -24.73 -19.07 0.75
CA ASN A 109 -24.90 -18.13 -0.35
C ASN A 109 -25.41 -16.80 0.21
N ILE A 110 -24.79 -15.70 -0.21
CA ILE A 110 -25.24 -14.34 0.15
C ILE A 110 -25.72 -13.63 -1.11
N GLU A 111 -26.94 -13.11 -1.04
CA GLU A 111 -27.50 -12.20 -2.03
C GLU A 111 -27.30 -10.78 -1.56
N PHE A 112 -26.85 -9.89 -2.43
CA PHE A 112 -26.51 -8.51 -2.09
C PHE A 112 -26.60 -7.58 -3.31
N GLN A 113 -26.70 -6.29 -3.03
CA GLN A 113 -26.55 -5.23 -4.02
C GLN A 113 -25.32 -4.41 -3.72
N THR A 114 -24.77 -3.76 -4.73
CA THR A 114 -23.67 -2.81 -4.57
C THR A 114 -24.00 -1.47 -5.20
N LYS A 115 -23.58 -0.41 -4.54
CA LYS A 115 -23.75 0.97 -4.99
C LYS A 115 -22.43 1.69 -5.07
N LEU A 116 -22.21 2.42 -6.16
CA LEU A 116 -21.09 3.33 -6.34
C LEU A 116 -21.56 4.77 -6.11
N PHE A 117 -20.89 5.46 -5.21
CA PHE A 117 -21.06 6.88 -4.97
C PHE A 117 -19.78 7.62 -5.36
N ILE A 118 -19.93 8.77 -6.04
CA ILE A 118 -18.83 9.69 -6.32
C ILE A 118 -19.25 11.07 -5.82
N ASN A 119 -18.41 11.67 -4.96
CA ASN A 119 -18.70 12.96 -4.29
C ASN A 119 -20.07 13.00 -3.59
N LYS A 120 -20.43 11.91 -2.89
CA LYS A 120 -21.72 11.70 -2.20
C LYS A 120 -22.95 11.51 -3.11
N THR A 121 -22.79 11.57 -4.42
CA THR A 121 -23.88 11.31 -5.35
C THR A 121 -23.83 9.85 -5.79
N GLU A 122 -24.96 9.14 -5.71
CA GLU A 122 -25.07 7.78 -6.27
C GLU A 122 -24.95 7.86 -7.79
N VAL A 123 -23.96 7.15 -8.33
CA VAL A 123 -23.69 7.13 -9.78
C VAL A 123 -24.32 5.91 -10.41
N ILE A 124 -24.14 4.74 -9.80
CA ILE A 124 -24.63 3.45 -10.30
C ILE A 124 -25.02 2.56 -9.13
N SER A 125 -26.15 1.86 -9.30
CA SER A 125 -26.55 0.72 -8.50
C SER A 125 -26.46 -0.55 -9.34
N GLN A 126 -25.73 -1.54 -8.85
CA GLN A 126 -25.69 -2.87 -9.46
C GLN A 126 -26.91 -3.68 -9.05
N SER A 127 -27.41 -4.49 -9.99
CA SER A 127 -28.49 -5.46 -9.71
C SER A 127 -28.07 -6.49 -8.65
N LEU A 128 -29.05 -7.22 -8.14
CA LEU A 128 -28.85 -8.28 -7.17
C LEU A 128 -27.78 -9.28 -7.65
N ASN A 129 -26.78 -9.46 -6.83
CA ASN A 129 -25.69 -10.40 -7.02
C ASN A 129 -25.78 -11.54 -6.02
N VAL A 130 -25.30 -12.71 -6.41
CA VAL A 130 -25.19 -13.87 -5.52
C VAL A 130 -23.72 -14.29 -5.48
N VAL A 131 -23.22 -14.60 -4.31
CA VAL A 131 -21.88 -15.15 -4.11
C VAL A 131 -21.96 -16.41 -3.25
N LYS A 132 -21.28 -17.47 -3.69
CA LYS A 132 -21.27 -18.77 -3.01
C LYS A 132 -20.40 -18.74 -1.75
N PRO A 133 -20.51 -19.75 -0.88
CA PRO A 133 -19.66 -19.89 0.29
C PRO A 133 -18.16 -19.85 -0.07
N ASN A 134 -17.41 -19.03 0.67
CA ASN A 134 -15.95 -18.87 0.48
C ASN A 134 -15.53 -18.47 -0.95
N GLU A 135 -16.44 -17.91 -1.73
CA GLU A 135 -16.17 -17.46 -3.11
C GLU A 135 -15.73 -15.98 -3.11
N ILE A 136 -14.83 -15.70 -4.04
CA ILE A 136 -14.38 -14.34 -4.38
C ILE A 136 -15.09 -13.95 -5.68
N LYS A 137 -15.80 -12.82 -5.67
CA LYS A 137 -16.48 -12.28 -6.84
C LYS A 137 -15.93 -10.90 -7.21
N ASN A 138 -15.63 -10.72 -8.48
CA ASN A 138 -15.29 -9.41 -9.03
C ASN A 138 -16.53 -8.80 -9.70
N ILE A 139 -16.77 -7.53 -9.42
CA ILE A 139 -17.86 -6.74 -10.00
C ILE A 139 -17.24 -5.51 -10.65
N SER A 140 -17.67 -5.16 -11.86
CA SER A 140 -17.24 -3.98 -12.58
C SER A 140 -18.35 -2.93 -12.63
N PHE A 141 -17.98 -1.67 -12.43
CA PHE A 141 -18.84 -0.50 -12.62
C PHE A 141 -18.35 0.29 -13.81
N HIS A 142 -19.23 0.55 -14.76
CA HIS A 142 -18.96 1.38 -15.94
C HIS A 142 -19.69 2.72 -15.80
N TYR A 143 -18.96 3.81 -15.89
CA TYR A 143 -19.52 5.16 -15.70
C TYR A 143 -18.72 6.22 -16.48
N ILE A 144 -19.28 7.41 -16.60
CA ILE A 144 -18.66 8.55 -17.27
C ILE A 144 -18.55 9.71 -16.29
N LEU A 145 -17.39 10.35 -16.26
CA LEU A 145 -17.14 11.54 -15.46
C LEU A 145 -17.07 12.78 -16.33
N GLU A 146 -17.82 13.79 -15.93
CA GLU A 146 -17.95 15.06 -16.68
C GLU A 146 -17.07 16.18 -16.11
N ASN A 147 -16.58 16.04 -14.88
CA ASN A 147 -15.86 17.10 -14.18
C ASN A 147 -14.47 16.68 -13.77
N LYS A 148 -13.47 17.56 -14.00
CA LYS A 148 -12.07 17.38 -13.55
C LYS A 148 -11.92 17.47 -12.03
N GLY A 149 -10.74 17.10 -11.56
CA GLY A 149 -10.29 17.29 -10.19
C GLY A 149 -10.41 16.04 -9.31
N ILE A 150 -10.22 16.26 -8.02
CA ILE A 150 -10.25 15.18 -7.01
C ILE A 150 -11.68 14.67 -6.86
N LYS A 151 -11.82 13.35 -6.84
CA LYS A 151 -13.09 12.62 -6.63
C LYS A 151 -12.95 11.69 -5.44
N ASN A 152 -13.97 11.70 -4.59
CA ASN A 152 -14.10 10.81 -3.45
C ASN A 152 -15.14 9.76 -3.77
N GLY A 153 -14.69 8.52 -3.88
CA GLY A 153 -15.51 7.36 -4.24
C GLY A 153 -15.82 6.49 -3.03
N LEU A 154 -17.03 5.97 -3.00
CA LEU A 154 -17.49 5.02 -2.00
C LEU A 154 -18.21 3.87 -2.70
N ILE A 155 -17.77 2.65 -2.46
CA ILE A 155 -18.56 1.45 -2.74
C ILE A 155 -19.24 1.02 -1.46
N LYS A 156 -20.52 0.69 -1.58
CA LYS A 156 -21.31 0.20 -0.45
C LYS A 156 -22.08 -1.06 -0.84
N ILE A 157 -21.97 -2.10 0.01
CA ILE A 157 -22.87 -3.26 -0.04
C ILE A 157 -24.19 -2.87 0.63
N THR A 158 -25.31 -3.20 0.00
CA THR A 158 -26.66 -3.00 0.54
C THR A 158 -27.48 -4.27 0.35
N ASP A 159 -28.53 -4.39 1.14
CA ASP A 159 -29.50 -5.49 1.04
C ASP A 159 -28.85 -6.90 1.10
N ALA A 160 -27.75 -7.04 1.84
CA ALA A 160 -27.08 -8.30 2.04
C ALA A 160 -27.84 -9.14 3.09
N ALA A 161 -28.42 -10.24 2.64
CA ALA A 161 -29.02 -11.22 3.54
C ALA A 161 -27.91 -12.00 4.27
N TYR A 162 -28.05 -12.17 5.59
CA TYR A 162 -27.10 -12.92 6.42
C TYR A 162 -25.69 -12.30 6.49
N ASN A 163 -25.59 -10.97 6.56
CA ASN A 163 -24.36 -10.26 6.81
C ASN A 163 -24.35 -9.72 8.24
N ASP A 164 -23.62 -10.37 9.14
CA ASP A 164 -23.61 -10.08 10.56
C ASP A 164 -22.63 -8.95 10.94
N GLN A 165 -21.69 -8.64 10.04
CA GLN A 165 -20.69 -7.57 10.19
C GLN A 165 -20.93 -6.49 9.14
N THR A 166 -20.69 -5.24 9.50
CA THR A 166 -20.99 -4.09 8.63
C THR A 166 -19.83 -3.13 8.46
N PHE A 167 -18.72 -3.30 9.21
CA PHE A 167 -17.58 -2.40 9.15
C PHE A 167 -16.83 -2.47 7.79
N ASP A 168 -16.96 -3.58 7.08
CA ASP A 168 -16.31 -3.87 5.80
C ASP A 168 -17.26 -3.89 4.59
N ASP A 169 -18.52 -3.49 4.83
CA ASP A 169 -19.55 -3.27 3.79
C ASP A 169 -19.28 -2.01 2.96
N GLN A 170 -18.34 -1.18 3.38
CA GLN A 170 -17.99 0.08 2.74
C GLN A 170 -16.52 0.07 2.37
N TYR A 171 -16.21 0.72 1.22
CA TYR A 171 -14.85 0.89 0.79
C TYR A 171 -14.65 2.28 0.21
N PHE A 172 -13.79 3.05 0.84
CA PHE A 172 -13.49 4.43 0.48
C PHE A 172 -12.26 4.49 -0.44
N PHE A 173 -12.34 5.26 -1.49
CA PHE A 173 -11.22 5.49 -2.39
C PHE A 173 -11.25 6.92 -2.92
N THR A 174 -10.08 7.48 -3.14
CA THR A 174 -9.93 8.84 -3.70
C THR A 174 -9.11 8.73 -4.97
N PHE A 175 -9.53 9.44 -6.00
CA PHE A 175 -8.83 9.48 -7.27
C PHE A 175 -8.92 10.87 -7.91
N THR A 176 -8.07 11.11 -8.91
CA THR A 176 -8.07 12.37 -9.64
C THR A 176 -8.48 12.11 -11.08
N VAL A 177 -9.43 12.91 -11.57
CA VAL A 177 -9.83 12.92 -12.97
C VAL A 177 -9.06 14.04 -13.64
N ASP A 178 -8.25 13.63 -14.58
CA ASP A 178 -7.44 14.39 -15.51
C ASP A 178 -6.95 15.76 -15.03
N GLN A 179 -5.72 15.78 -14.56
CA GLN A 179 -4.85 16.93 -14.72
C GLN A 179 -4.30 16.84 -16.15
N ASP A 180 -4.28 17.94 -16.88
CA ASP A 180 -3.74 17.99 -18.22
C ASP A 180 -2.34 17.37 -18.23
N TYR A 181 -2.23 16.14 -18.75
CA TYR A 181 -0.96 15.42 -18.83
C TYR A 181 -0.01 16.22 -19.71
N LYS A 182 1.16 16.57 -19.18
CA LYS A 182 2.13 17.41 -19.87
C LYS A 182 3.22 16.56 -20.50
N VAL A 183 3.39 16.68 -21.80
CA VAL A 183 4.48 16.04 -22.54
C VAL A 183 5.44 17.10 -23.05
N VAL A 184 6.71 16.98 -22.66
CA VAL A 184 7.77 17.88 -23.12
C VAL A 184 8.67 17.10 -24.06
N HIS A 185 8.79 17.56 -25.29
CA HIS A 185 9.66 16.97 -26.32
C HIS A 185 10.90 17.86 -26.50
N LEU A 186 12.07 17.32 -26.22
CA LEU A 186 13.36 18.00 -26.36
C LEU A 186 14.11 17.46 -27.56
N TYR A 187 14.62 18.33 -28.39
CA TYR A 187 15.36 17.99 -29.61
C TYR A 187 16.46 19.02 -29.91
N GLU A 188 17.47 18.66 -30.70
CA GLU A 188 18.55 19.57 -31.15
C GLU A 188 18.39 20.00 -32.58
N ASP A 189 18.17 19.03 -33.48
CA ASP A 189 18.14 19.22 -34.93
C ASP A 189 16.73 19.06 -35.52
N ASP A 190 16.69 18.79 -36.82
CA ASP A 190 15.46 18.67 -37.58
C ASP A 190 14.45 17.66 -36.98
N ASN A 191 13.25 18.02 -37.11
CA ASN A 191 12.13 17.69 -36.27
C ASN A 191 11.10 16.79 -37.00
N HIS A 192 11.54 15.71 -37.60
CA HIS A 192 10.67 14.79 -38.33
C HIS A 192 9.60 14.14 -37.45
N ILE A 193 9.90 13.88 -36.16
CA ILE A 193 9.02 13.18 -35.24
C ILE A 193 8.06 14.14 -34.52
N GLN A 194 8.38 15.45 -34.44
CA GLN A 194 7.54 16.43 -33.72
C GLN A 194 6.09 16.45 -34.22
N LYS A 195 5.89 16.38 -35.52
CA LYS A 195 4.52 16.38 -36.08
C LYS A 195 3.73 15.16 -35.61
N ALA A 196 4.38 14.00 -35.55
CA ALA A 196 3.75 12.77 -35.09
C ALA A 196 3.41 12.85 -33.58
N PHE A 197 4.33 13.34 -32.76
CA PHE A 197 4.07 13.58 -31.32
C PHE A 197 3.01 14.64 -31.09
N LYS A 198 3.02 15.73 -31.86
CA LYS A 198 2.01 16.78 -31.77
C LYS A 198 0.62 16.25 -32.10
N ILE A 199 0.49 15.45 -33.16
CA ILE A 199 -0.79 14.82 -33.51
C ILE A 199 -1.23 13.86 -32.40
N LEU A 200 -0.32 13.02 -31.93
CA LEU A 200 -0.61 12.03 -30.88
C LEU A 200 -1.07 12.72 -29.59
N TYR A 201 -0.26 13.60 -29.04
CA TYR A 201 -0.48 14.12 -27.68
C TYR A 201 -1.48 15.29 -27.63
N GLU A 202 -1.47 16.22 -28.60
CA GLU A 202 -2.43 17.33 -28.61
C GLU A 202 -3.79 16.94 -29.21
N LYS A 203 -3.81 16.26 -30.36
CA LYS A 203 -5.07 16.02 -31.08
C LYS A 203 -5.78 14.74 -30.64
N ILE A 204 -5.05 13.64 -30.49
CA ILE A 204 -5.62 12.34 -30.11
C ILE A 204 -5.84 12.29 -28.59
N GLU A 205 -4.79 12.57 -27.81
CA GLU A 205 -4.81 12.44 -26.35
C GLU A 205 -5.28 13.70 -25.62
N LYS A 206 -5.43 14.83 -26.31
CA LYS A 206 -5.79 16.14 -25.72
C LYS A 206 -4.91 16.53 -24.53
N SER A 207 -3.64 16.08 -24.54
CA SER A 207 -2.62 16.41 -23.53
C SER A 207 -1.94 17.73 -23.88
N GLN A 208 -1.35 18.40 -22.89
CA GLN A 208 -0.48 19.55 -23.17
C GLN A 208 0.83 19.06 -23.77
N PHE A 209 1.14 19.49 -24.98
CA PHE A 209 2.39 19.13 -25.67
C PHE A 209 3.23 20.37 -25.93
N LYS A 210 4.48 20.36 -25.43
CA LYS A 210 5.47 21.42 -25.71
C LYS A 210 6.70 20.80 -26.36
N SER A 211 7.19 21.40 -27.43
CA SER A 211 8.42 20.98 -28.11
C SER A 211 9.46 22.10 -28.01
N ILE A 212 10.67 21.76 -27.54
CA ILE A 212 11.73 22.70 -27.23
C ILE A 212 13.00 22.28 -27.97
N ASN A 213 13.55 23.19 -28.77
CA ASN A 213 14.89 23.03 -29.31
C ASN A 213 15.91 23.47 -28.25
N ILE A 214 16.64 22.51 -27.69
CA ILE A 214 17.59 22.77 -26.60
C ILE A 214 18.83 23.55 -27.03
N SER A 215 19.11 23.64 -28.33
CA SER A 215 20.20 24.47 -28.86
C SER A 215 19.93 25.96 -28.64
N ASN A 216 18.66 26.35 -28.56
CA ASN A 216 18.24 27.73 -28.29
C ASN A 216 18.23 28.10 -26.80
N GLY A 217 18.59 27.15 -25.93
CA GLY A 217 18.49 27.29 -24.47
C GLY A 217 17.14 26.79 -23.94
N PHE A 218 17.08 26.60 -22.64
CA PHE A 218 15.86 26.17 -21.90
C PHE A 218 15.94 26.65 -20.46
N THR A 219 14.80 26.75 -19.80
CA THR A 219 14.69 26.97 -18.35
C THR A 219 14.26 25.68 -17.64
N ALA A 220 14.53 25.57 -16.34
CA ALA A 220 14.11 24.39 -15.57
C ALA A 220 12.58 24.23 -15.56
N GLU A 221 11.84 25.33 -15.51
CA GLU A 221 10.37 25.36 -15.53
C GLU A 221 9.80 24.84 -16.87
N GLU A 222 10.49 25.11 -17.98
CA GLU A 222 10.09 24.59 -19.31
C GLU A 222 10.20 23.08 -19.42
N LEU A 223 11.05 22.46 -18.59
CA LEU A 223 11.25 21.00 -18.52
C LEU A 223 10.29 20.31 -17.54
N GLU A 224 9.33 21.05 -16.95
CA GLU A 224 8.30 20.45 -16.10
C GLU A 224 7.25 19.75 -16.96
N GLY A 225 7.26 18.41 -16.91
CA GLY A 225 6.33 17.54 -17.62
C GLY A 225 6.17 16.19 -16.94
N ASP A 226 5.03 15.55 -17.19
CA ASP A 226 4.76 14.18 -16.72
C ASP A 226 5.54 13.15 -17.53
N LEU A 227 5.81 13.47 -18.81
CA LEU A 227 6.64 12.70 -19.72
C LEU A 227 7.59 13.64 -20.47
N ILE A 228 8.90 13.34 -20.41
CA ILE A 228 9.93 14.08 -21.12
C ILE A 228 10.49 13.19 -22.21
N ILE A 229 10.41 13.60 -23.46
CA ILE A 229 10.94 12.85 -24.61
C ILE A 229 12.24 13.52 -25.05
N LEU A 230 13.36 12.78 -24.93
CA LEU A 230 14.69 13.19 -25.38
C LEU A 230 14.90 12.60 -26.78
N ASP A 231 14.73 13.43 -27.80
CA ASP A 231 14.82 12.98 -29.19
C ASP A 231 16.15 13.36 -29.81
N ARG A 232 17.01 12.37 -30.03
CA ARG A 232 18.28 12.49 -30.77
C ARG A 232 19.16 13.63 -30.27
N ILE A 233 19.33 13.76 -28.96
CA ILE A 233 20.22 14.73 -28.36
C ILE A 233 21.64 14.23 -28.44
N SER A 234 22.54 15.03 -29.04
CA SER A 234 23.95 14.68 -29.26
C SER A 234 24.80 14.94 -28.01
N THR A 235 24.53 16.02 -27.31
CA THR A 235 25.34 16.47 -26.19
C THR A 235 24.45 16.84 -24.98
N PHE A 236 24.64 16.12 -23.88
CA PHE A 236 23.94 16.40 -22.63
C PHE A 236 24.70 17.41 -21.81
N LYS A 237 24.23 18.65 -21.77
CA LYS A 237 24.76 19.68 -20.86
C LYS A 237 24.48 19.25 -19.40
N LYS A 238 25.42 19.56 -18.51
CA LYS A 238 25.30 19.22 -17.06
C LYS A 238 24.02 19.76 -16.44
N GLU A 239 23.59 20.95 -16.87
CA GLU A 239 22.32 21.56 -16.41
C GLU A 239 21.13 20.70 -16.78
N LEU A 240 21.07 20.18 -18.00
CA LEU A 240 20.00 19.30 -18.47
C LEU A 240 19.95 18.00 -17.64
N ILE A 241 21.11 17.35 -17.48
CA ILE A 241 21.20 16.13 -16.67
C ILE A 241 20.77 16.40 -15.23
N SER A 242 21.26 17.49 -14.64
CA SER A 242 20.88 17.89 -13.27
C SER A 242 19.37 18.07 -13.13
N VAL A 243 18.72 18.78 -14.04
CA VAL A 243 17.27 18.99 -14.01
C VAL A 243 16.52 17.66 -14.21
N LEU A 244 16.96 16.80 -15.12
CA LEU A 244 16.31 15.52 -15.40
C LEU A 244 16.43 14.52 -14.22
N THR A 245 17.51 14.60 -13.44
CA THR A 245 17.78 13.65 -12.35
C THR A 245 17.53 14.20 -10.95
N SER A 246 17.35 15.50 -10.78
CA SER A 246 17.17 16.14 -9.47
C SER A 246 15.82 15.87 -8.83
N SER A 247 14.78 15.62 -9.61
CA SER A 247 13.45 15.32 -9.09
C SER A 247 13.15 13.83 -9.18
N LYS A 248 12.46 13.29 -8.17
CA LYS A 248 11.95 11.92 -8.19
C LYS A 248 10.65 11.81 -8.99
N ASN A 249 10.36 10.61 -9.49
CA ASN A 249 9.14 10.26 -10.23
C ASN A 249 9.01 10.95 -11.59
N ARG A 250 10.13 11.17 -12.29
CA ARG A 250 10.11 11.60 -13.69
C ARG A 250 10.00 10.40 -14.62
N ASN A 251 9.29 10.60 -15.72
CA ASN A 251 9.23 9.63 -16.81
C ASN A 251 9.95 10.22 -18.01
N ILE A 252 10.97 9.52 -18.48
CA ILE A 252 11.84 9.99 -19.56
C ILE A 252 11.81 8.94 -20.68
N VAL A 253 11.54 9.37 -21.92
CA VAL A 253 11.76 8.57 -23.12
C VAL A 253 13.07 9.02 -23.74
N PHE A 254 13.97 8.08 -23.99
CA PHE A 254 15.24 8.35 -24.67
C PHE A 254 15.25 7.70 -26.04
N ILE A 255 15.45 8.52 -27.09
CA ILE A 255 15.59 8.10 -28.49
C ILE A 255 17.01 8.46 -28.92
N PRO A 256 17.88 7.48 -29.26
CA PRO A 256 19.27 7.73 -29.57
C PRO A 256 19.47 8.45 -30.92
N LEU A 257 20.61 9.14 -31.07
CA LEU A 257 21.04 9.73 -32.30
C LEU A 257 21.50 8.63 -33.29
N GLY A 258 21.09 8.72 -34.56
CA GLY A 258 21.38 7.70 -35.57
C GLY A 258 22.75 7.78 -36.20
N ASP A 259 23.28 8.97 -36.36
CA ASP A 259 24.47 9.21 -37.16
C ASP A 259 25.77 9.33 -36.32
N SER A 260 25.67 9.20 -34.99
CA SER A 260 26.80 9.30 -34.06
C SER A 260 27.51 7.95 -33.89
N GLU A 261 28.83 7.94 -33.95
CA GLU A 261 29.68 6.83 -33.49
C GLU A 261 29.86 6.88 -31.98
N ASN A 262 29.51 8.01 -31.34
CA ASN A 262 29.59 8.17 -29.92
C ASN A 262 28.40 7.41 -29.24
N LEU A 263 28.76 6.41 -28.46
CA LEU A 263 27.82 5.57 -27.71
C LEU A 263 27.70 5.99 -26.23
N ASP A 264 28.49 6.96 -25.82
CA ASP A 264 28.54 7.41 -24.44
C ASP A 264 27.53 8.54 -24.20
N TYR A 265 26.43 8.18 -23.57
CA TYR A 265 25.41 9.12 -23.11
C TYR A 265 25.40 9.15 -21.59
N GLU A 266 25.89 10.23 -20.98
CA GLU A 266 25.98 10.39 -19.53
C GLU A 266 24.62 10.17 -18.82
N ILE A 267 23.52 10.54 -19.46
CA ILE A 267 22.18 10.32 -18.92
C ILE A 267 21.87 8.82 -18.74
N LEU A 268 22.35 7.95 -19.62
CA LEU A 268 22.10 6.52 -19.53
C LEU A 268 22.84 5.89 -18.34
N GLU A 269 24.03 6.41 -18.01
CA GLU A 269 24.80 5.93 -16.85
C GLU A 269 24.07 6.19 -15.54
N LYS A 270 23.28 7.28 -15.42
CA LYS A 270 22.42 7.55 -14.27
C LYS A 270 21.32 6.49 -14.06
N PHE A 271 20.98 5.77 -15.14
CA PHE A 271 20.02 4.65 -15.11
C PHE A 271 20.72 3.28 -15.20
N ASN A 272 22.03 3.23 -14.94
CA ASN A 272 22.85 2.02 -15.03
C ASN A 272 22.76 1.35 -16.41
N LEU A 273 22.73 2.15 -17.47
CA LEU A 273 22.65 1.71 -18.86
C LEU A 273 23.82 2.27 -19.64
N LYS A 274 24.33 1.49 -20.60
CA LYS A 274 25.38 1.93 -21.53
C LYS A 274 25.24 1.16 -22.84
N PHE A 275 25.35 1.89 -23.97
CA PHE A 275 25.52 1.27 -25.28
C PHE A 275 26.97 0.82 -25.46
N ILE A 276 27.17 -0.39 -26.01
CA ILE A 276 28.50 -0.98 -26.23
C ILE A 276 28.84 -1.14 -27.68
N LYS A 277 27.84 -1.32 -28.55
CA LYS A 277 28.03 -1.60 -29.95
C LYS A 277 26.81 -1.19 -30.76
N SER A 278 27.03 -0.75 -31.99
CA SER A 278 25.96 -0.57 -32.98
C SER A 278 25.94 -1.76 -33.97
N ASP A 279 24.74 -2.09 -34.41
CA ASP A 279 24.47 -3.08 -35.45
C ASP A 279 23.61 -2.44 -36.53
N THR A 280 24.06 -2.60 -37.79
CA THR A 280 23.41 -2.03 -38.97
C THR A 280 22.61 -3.06 -39.78
N SER A 281 22.42 -4.27 -39.25
CA SER A 281 21.53 -5.25 -39.86
C SER A 281 20.08 -4.84 -39.71
N ILE A 282 19.27 -5.06 -40.77
CA ILE A 282 17.83 -4.73 -40.71
C ILE A 282 17.13 -5.76 -39.83
N LYS A 283 16.38 -5.26 -38.85
CA LYS A 283 15.61 -6.06 -37.88
C LYS A 283 14.18 -5.56 -37.81
N ASN A 284 13.25 -6.47 -37.59
CA ASN A 284 11.85 -6.14 -37.35
C ASN A 284 11.52 -6.40 -35.88
N ILE A 285 10.37 -5.90 -35.39
CA ILE A 285 9.84 -6.30 -34.10
C ILE A 285 9.52 -7.81 -34.13
N ASP A 286 9.71 -8.51 -33.01
CA ASP A 286 9.28 -9.91 -32.87
C ASP A 286 7.76 -10.01 -32.84
N GLN A 287 7.19 -10.81 -33.72
CA GLN A 287 5.74 -11.00 -33.82
C GLN A 287 5.12 -11.62 -32.55
N LYS A 288 5.90 -12.37 -31.77
CA LYS A 288 5.41 -12.98 -30.51
C LYS A 288 5.06 -11.94 -29.45
N ILE A 289 5.68 -10.78 -29.49
CA ILE A 289 5.57 -9.70 -28.49
C ILE A 289 4.22 -8.98 -28.53
N ILE A 290 3.56 -8.98 -29.68
CA ILE A 290 2.22 -8.43 -29.80
C ILE A 290 1.23 -9.12 -28.85
N ASN A 291 1.57 -10.30 -28.33
CA ASN A 291 0.79 -11.06 -27.37
C ASN A 291 1.22 -10.88 -25.92
N GLU A 292 2.24 -10.05 -25.64
CA GLU A 292 2.75 -9.84 -24.29
C GLU A 292 1.98 -8.76 -23.52
N THR A 293 2.19 -8.72 -22.22
CA THR A 293 1.49 -7.83 -21.27
C THR A 293 1.50 -6.36 -21.66
N PHE A 294 2.56 -5.88 -22.34
CA PHE A 294 2.67 -4.48 -22.77
C PHE A 294 1.59 -4.09 -23.81
N PHE A 295 1.21 -5.01 -24.68
CA PHE A 295 0.19 -4.77 -25.72
C PHE A 295 -1.15 -5.45 -25.44
N SER A 296 -1.34 -6.08 -24.29
CA SER A 296 -2.53 -6.89 -24.00
C SER A 296 -3.85 -6.15 -24.15
N SER A 297 -3.89 -4.84 -23.91
CA SER A 297 -5.09 -4.01 -24.07
C SER A 297 -5.22 -3.38 -25.46
N VAL A 298 -4.18 -3.46 -26.30
CA VAL A 298 -4.19 -2.86 -27.65
C VAL A 298 -4.74 -3.81 -28.70
N PHE A 299 -4.43 -5.10 -28.57
CA PHE A 299 -4.85 -6.12 -29.54
C PHE A 299 -5.87 -7.08 -28.94
N SER A 300 -7.12 -6.90 -29.29
CA SER A 300 -8.23 -7.74 -28.79
C SER A 300 -8.28 -9.15 -29.42
N LYS A 301 -7.58 -9.39 -30.52
CA LYS A 301 -7.51 -10.69 -31.23
C LYS A 301 -6.08 -10.99 -31.66
N LYS A 302 -5.69 -12.28 -31.61
CA LYS A 302 -4.43 -12.77 -32.20
C LYS A 302 -4.51 -12.71 -33.73
N GLU A 303 -4.06 -11.62 -34.32
CA GLU A 303 -3.92 -11.53 -35.75
C GLU A 303 -2.65 -12.24 -36.20
N LYS A 304 -2.75 -13.07 -37.26
CA LYS A 304 -1.65 -13.94 -37.68
C LYS A 304 -0.63 -13.26 -38.60
N ASN A 305 -0.98 -12.15 -39.26
CA ASN A 305 -0.10 -11.43 -40.20
C ASN A 305 -0.22 -9.93 -39.96
N ILE A 306 0.58 -9.42 -39.05
CA ILE A 306 0.67 -7.98 -38.80
C ILE A 306 1.91 -7.47 -39.53
N ASP A 307 1.75 -6.38 -40.29
CA ASP A 307 2.90 -5.62 -40.80
C ASP A 307 3.66 -5.05 -39.61
N LEU A 308 4.99 -5.20 -39.61
CA LEU A 308 5.84 -4.83 -38.48
C LEU A 308 6.92 -3.83 -38.96
N PRO A 309 7.18 -2.79 -38.16
CA PRO A 309 8.20 -1.80 -38.52
C PRO A 309 9.61 -2.41 -38.53
N TYR A 310 10.45 -1.88 -39.40
CA TYR A 310 11.85 -2.26 -39.51
C TYR A 310 12.78 -1.20 -38.89
N PHE A 311 13.95 -1.67 -38.46
CA PHE A 311 15.04 -0.87 -37.87
C PHE A 311 16.36 -1.24 -38.56
N LYS A 312 17.02 -0.24 -39.15
CA LYS A 312 18.29 -0.43 -39.89
C LYS A 312 19.53 -0.25 -39.02
N LYS A 313 19.40 0.38 -37.88
CA LYS A 313 20.46 0.57 -36.90
C LYS A 313 19.93 0.35 -35.50
N THR A 314 20.61 -0.49 -34.74
CA THR A 314 20.28 -0.77 -33.35
C THR A 314 21.53 -0.71 -32.48
N PHE A 315 21.36 -0.40 -31.21
CA PHE A 315 22.45 -0.34 -30.24
C PHE A 315 22.30 -1.47 -29.21
N GLN A 316 23.36 -2.20 -28.98
CA GLN A 316 23.45 -3.24 -27.97
C GLN A 316 23.77 -2.63 -26.61
N LEU A 317 23.15 -3.12 -25.58
CA LEU A 317 23.35 -2.67 -24.21
C LEU A 317 24.34 -3.58 -23.47
N ASN A 318 25.08 -2.98 -22.54
CA ASN A 318 25.97 -3.73 -21.66
C ASN A 318 25.14 -4.72 -20.80
N PRO A 319 25.45 -6.04 -20.81
CA PRO A 319 24.71 -7.06 -20.06
C PRO A 319 24.98 -7.02 -18.54
N THR A 320 25.98 -6.28 -18.07
CA THR A 320 26.52 -6.40 -16.70
C THR A 320 25.69 -5.74 -15.60
N VAL A 321 24.56 -5.10 -15.88
CA VAL A 321 23.82 -4.43 -14.80
C VAL A 321 22.40 -4.96 -14.70
N SER A 322 22.23 -5.72 -13.68
CA SER A 322 20.97 -6.22 -13.12
C SER A 322 20.15 -5.10 -12.47
N ILE A 323 18.96 -5.39 -12.23
CA ILE A 323 18.07 -5.13 -11.10
C ILE A 323 16.74 -4.47 -11.49
N SER A 324 16.56 -3.70 -12.51
CA SER A 324 15.22 -3.19 -12.83
C SER A 324 15.05 -2.88 -14.32
N LYS A 325 15.50 -3.80 -15.15
CA LYS A 325 15.35 -3.67 -16.60
C LYS A 325 14.25 -4.59 -17.09
N THR A 326 13.18 -4.01 -17.58
CA THR A 326 12.09 -4.79 -18.19
C THR A 326 12.10 -4.51 -19.69
N PRO A 327 12.40 -5.50 -20.56
CA PRO A 327 12.20 -5.35 -22.00
C PRO A 327 10.70 -5.28 -22.27
N LEU A 328 10.25 -4.17 -22.85
CA LEU A 328 8.86 -3.95 -23.23
C LEU A 328 8.57 -4.39 -24.66
N ILE A 329 9.54 -4.21 -25.56
CA ILE A 329 9.48 -4.63 -26.96
C ILE A 329 10.83 -5.21 -27.34
N SER A 330 10.86 -6.37 -27.96
CA SER A 330 12.08 -6.99 -28.51
C SER A 330 12.04 -7.07 -30.04
N LEU A 331 13.23 -7.19 -30.62
CA LEU A 331 13.45 -7.40 -32.05
C LEU A 331 13.40 -8.90 -32.36
N SER A 332 13.31 -9.23 -33.65
CA SER A 332 13.27 -10.61 -34.17
C SER A 332 14.47 -11.48 -33.78
N ASN A 333 15.58 -10.88 -33.39
CA ASN A 333 16.76 -11.54 -32.85
C ASN A 333 16.80 -11.59 -31.31
N TYR A 334 15.69 -11.29 -30.63
CA TYR A 334 15.50 -11.23 -29.15
C TYR A 334 16.29 -10.09 -28.48
N GLU A 335 16.96 -9.20 -29.21
CA GLU A 335 17.51 -7.98 -28.61
C GLU A 335 16.39 -7.01 -28.27
N PRO A 336 16.49 -6.27 -27.16
CA PRO A 336 15.46 -5.33 -26.79
C PRO A 336 15.44 -4.11 -27.73
N LEU A 337 14.25 -3.70 -28.16
CA LEU A 337 14.01 -2.44 -28.88
C LEU A 337 13.61 -1.32 -27.93
N LEU A 338 12.73 -1.62 -26.99
CA LEU A 338 12.28 -0.69 -25.96
C LEU A 338 12.44 -1.34 -24.58
N ILE A 339 13.09 -0.63 -23.67
CA ILE A 339 13.36 -1.08 -22.31
C ILE A 339 12.83 -0.05 -21.33
N GLN A 340 12.26 -0.50 -20.23
CA GLN A 340 12.01 0.31 -19.05
C GLN A 340 13.09 0.03 -18.00
N SER A 341 13.68 1.09 -17.46
CA SER A 341 14.60 1.05 -16.33
C SER A 341 14.15 2.05 -15.27
N GLU A 342 14.05 1.60 -14.01
CA GLU A 342 13.69 2.45 -12.89
C GLU A 342 14.89 2.60 -11.96
N VAL A 343 15.22 3.85 -11.64
CA VAL A 343 16.29 4.18 -10.69
C VAL A 343 15.83 5.35 -9.80
N GLN A 344 15.84 5.13 -8.49
CA GLN A 344 15.47 6.14 -7.49
C GLN A 344 14.08 6.79 -7.74
N GLY A 345 13.13 6.02 -8.25
CA GLY A 345 11.78 6.47 -8.57
C GLY A 345 11.65 7.22 -9.92
N ASN A 346 12.71 7.31 -10.72
CA ASN A 346 12.65 7.83 -12.07
C ASN A 346 12.58 6.68 -13.08
N ASN A 347 11.66 6.78 -14.04
CA ASN A 347 11.50 5.81 -15.12
C ASN A 347 12.19 6.29 -16.39
N LEU A 348 13.01 5.45 -16.98
CA LEU A 348 13.56 5.66 -18.31
C LEU A 348 13.00 4.62 -19.27
N PHE A 349 12.36 5.08 -20.34
CA PHE A 349 11.95 4.29 -21.50
C PHE A 349 13.00 4.50 -22.59
N LEU A 350 13.88 3.53 -22.76
CA LEU A 350 15.00 3.61 -23.69
C LEU A 350 14.68 2.86 -24.99
N PHE A 351 14.67 3.58 -26.12
CA PHE A 351 14.75 2.96 -27.43
C PHE A 351 16.20 2.62 -27.77
N THR A 352 16.44 1.41 -28.25
CA THR A 352 17.76 0.99 -28.71
C THR A 352 17.98 1.27 -30.18
N SER A 353 17.06 1.94 -30.85
CA SER A 353 17.14 2.34 -32.24
C SER A 353 16.74 3.80 -32.44
N PRO A 354 17.38 4.53 -33.34
CA PRO A 354 16.88 5.82 -33.78
C PRO A 354 15.56 5.66 -34.54
N LEU A 355 14.65 6.62 -34.30
CA LEU A 355 13.30 6.59 -34.90
C LEU A 355 13.16 7.51 -36.13
N ASN A 356 14.27 8.03 -36.68
CA ASN A 356 14.23 8.86 -37.87
C ASN A 356 13.98 8.01 -39.16
N PRO A 357 13.46 8.60 -40.25
CA PRO A 357 13.10 7.89 -41.46
C PRO A 357 14.26 7.17 -42.15
N LYS A 358 15.54 7.59 -41.94
CA LYS A 358 16.73 6.89 -42.45
C LYS A 358 16.91 5.52 -41.81
N ASN A 359 16.57 5.40 -40.52
CA ASN A 359 16.84 4.22 -39.71
C ASN A 359 15.61 3.35 -39.40
N SER A 360 14.40 3.91 -39.44
CA SER A 360 13.17 3.19 -39.11
C SER A 360 11.95 3.78 -39.83
N ASN A 361 10.97 2.93 -40.13
CA ASN A 361 9.65 3.38 -40.59
C ASN A 361 8.62 3.52 -39.46
N LEU A 362 9.02 3.36 -38.19
CA LEU A 362 8.09 3.33 -37.04
C LEU A 362 7.24 4.60 -36.97
N THR A 363 7.77 5.78 -37.20
CA THR A 363 7.04 7.05 -37.11
C THR A 363 5.85 7.17 -38.07
N ASN A 364 5.89 6.44 -39.19
CA ASN A 364 4.79 6.35 -40.17
C ASN A 364 4.04 5.03 -40.09
N HIS A 365 4.33 4.20 -39.11
CA HIS A 365 3.75 2.89 -38.92
C HIS A 365 2.59 2.91 -37.91
N ALA A 366 1.58 2.05 -38.11
CA ALA A 366 0.42 1.98 -37.22
C ALA A 366 0.77 1.70 -35.73
N LEU A 367 1.90 1.03 -35.46
CA LEU A 367 2.36 0.76 -34.09
C LEU A 367 2.95 1.97 -33.36
N PHE A 368 3.22 3.09 -34.02
CA PHE A 368 3.74 4.29 -33.37
C PHE A 368 2.82 4.78 -32.25
N VAL A 369 1.54 4.96 -32.59
CA VAL A 369 0.54 5.44 -31.65
C VAL A 369 0.39 4.50 -30.44
N PRO A 370 0.13 3.20 -30.61
CA PRO A 370 0.02 2.27 -29.49
C PRO A 370 1.25 2.23 -28.56
N ILE A 371 2.46 2.26 -29.13
CA ILE A 371 3.69 2.22 -28.34
C ILE A 371 3.77 3.44 -27.41
N PHE A 372 3.60 4.63 -27.93
CA PHE A 372 3.73 5.86 -27.14
C PHE A 372 2.53 6.10 -26.21
N LEU A 373 1.35 5.59 -26.54
CA LEU A 373 0.22 5.54 -25.61
C LEU A 373 0.51 4.62 -24.43
N LYS A 374 1.05 3.45 -24.70
CA LYS A 374 1.44 2.51 -23.63
C LYS A 374 2.56 3.05 -22.74
N ILE A 375 3.53 3.76 -23.31
CA ILE A 375 4.53 4.50 -22.52
C ILE A 375 3.84 5.52 -21.62
N LYS A 376 2.89 6.31 -22.15
CA LYS A 376 2.10 7.28 -21.36
C LYS A 376 1.34 6.58 -20.23
N GLU A 377 0.62 5.51 -20.53
CA GLU A 377 -0.14 4.73 -19.53
C GLU A 377 0.77 4.13 -18.44
N THR A 378 1.91 3.57 -18.84
CA THR A 378 2.89 3.01 -17.91
C THR A 378 3.54 4.10 -17.04
N SER A 379 3.72 5.29 -17.61
CA SER A 379 4.26 6.46 -16.91
C SER A 379 3.25 7.19 -16.05
N ALA A 380 1.95 6.94 -16.25
CA ALA A 380 0.91 7.55 -15.43
C ALA A 380 1.05 7.07 -13.97
N LYS A 381 1.08 8.01 -13.05
CA LYS A 381 1.04 7.70 -11.61
C LYS A 381 -0.28 7.01 -11.30
N ASP A 382 -0.24 6.02 -10.43
CA ASP A 382 -1.47 5.50 -9.86
C ASP A 382 -2.16 6.65 -9.11
N GLN A 383 -3.31 7.04 -9.63
CA GLN A 383 -4.05 8.17 -9.08
C GLN A 383 -4.94 7.77 -7.91
N LEU A 384 -5.00 6.48 -7.61
CA LEU A 384 -5.84 5.93 -6.56
C LEU A 384 -5.14 6.12 -5.20
N LYS A 385 -5.73 6.93 -4.33
CA LYS A 385 -5.23 7.25 -3.00
C LYS A 385 -6.11 6.59 -1.96
N GLN A 386 -5.79 5.37 -1.63
CA GLN A 386 -6.47 4.56 -0.63
C GLN A 386 -5.46 3.84 0.25
N TYR A 387 -5.64 3.92 1.55
CA TYR A 387 -4.70 3.38 2.54
C TYR A 387 -5.46 2.56 3.57
N LYS A 388 -4.75 1.66 4.26
CA LYS A 388 -5.25 1.00 5.46
C LYS A 388 -4.90 1.85 6.68
N ILE A 389 -5.73 1.85 7.72
CA ILE A 389 -5.54 2.66 8.92
C ILE A 389 -4.17 2.40 9.56
N ASP A 390 -3.76 1.14 9.64
CA ASP A 390 -2.51 0.67 10.23
C ASP A 390 -1.27 0.83 9.32
N GLN A 391 -1.45 1.24 8.06
CA GLN A 391 -0.42 1.30 7.04
C GLN A 391 -0.48 2.59 6.22
N ILE A 392 -0.75 3.72 6.87
CA ILE A 392 -0.79 5.02 6.19
C ILE A 392 0.65 5.46 5.92
N PRO A 393 1.07 5.55 4.64
CA PRO A 393 2.42 5.99 4.31
C PRO A 393 2.55 7.49 4.52
N PHE A 394 3.77 7.99 4.43
CA PHE A 394 3.99 9.44 4.33
C PHE A 394 3.35 9.98 3.06
N ILE A 395 2.35 10.86 3.22
CA ILE A 395 1.58 11.41 2.10
C ILE A 395 2.30 12.62 1.54
N TYR A 396 2.70 12.52 0.27
CA TYR A 396 3.35 13.63 -0.43
C TYR A 396 2.37 14.75 -0.79
N THR A 397 2.79 15.99 -0.61
CA THR A 397 2.04 17.19 -1.04
C THR A 397 2.89 18.10 -1.90
N ASP A 398 2.47 18.26 -3.17
CA ASP A 398 3.21 19.04 -4.19
C ASP A 398 3.14 20.57 -3.98
N LYS A 399 2.17 21.05 -3.22
CA LYS A 399 1.79 22.46 -3.21
C LYS A 399 2.27 23.26 -2.01
N TYR A 400 3.07 22.66 -1.14
CA TYR A 400 3.51 23.34 0.07
C TYR A 400 4.99 23.68 0.01
N ASN A 401 5.27 24.94 -0.24
CA ASN A 401 6.56 25.56 0.09
C ASN A 401 6.36 26.31 1.41
N SER A 402 7.04 25.88 2.46
CA SER A 402 6.91 26.32 3.86
C SER A 402 7.24 27.80 4.14
N ILE A 403 7.10 28.68 3.16
CA ILE A 403 7.63 30.05 3.22
C ILE A 403 6.81 30.95 4.15
N ASN A 404 5.57 30.60 4.53
CA ASN A 404 4.69 31.52 5.25
C ASN A 404 4.20 31.08 6.63
N GLY A 405 4.71 30.00 7.21
CA GLY A 405 4.26 29.54 8.55
C GLY A 405 2.77 29.13 8.61
N GLU A 406 2.16 28.81 7.50
CA GLU A 406 0.78 28.39 7.43
C GLU A 406 0.63 26.95 7.92
N ILE A 407 -0.41 26.68 8.71
CA ILE A 407 -0.66 25.39 9.35
C ILE A 407 -1.57 24.57 8.46
N MET A 408 -1.19 23.33 8.15
CA MET A 408 -2.03 22.35 7.47
C MET A 408 -2.90 21.61 8.46
N VAL A 409 -4.13 21.34 8.05
CA VAL A 409 -5.13 20.61 8.84
C VAL A 409 -5.64 19.44 8.03
N VAL A 410 -5.80 18.30 8.67
CA VAL A 410 -6.46 17.13 8.08
C VAL A 410 -7.85 17.02 8.70
N ASP A 411 -8.87 17.07 7.85
CA ASP A 411 -10.27 16.98 8.23
C ASP A 411 -10.92 15.74 7.64
N GLN A 412 -11.85 15.12 8.39
CA GLN A 412 -12.67 14.02 7.89
C GLN A 412 -14.00 14.53 7.32
N ILE A 413 -14.38 14.03 6.14
CA ILE A 413 -15.60 14.49 5.45
C ILE A 413 -16.89 14.15 6.18
N ILE A 414 -16.94 12.95 6.77
CA ILE A 414 -18.15 12.43 7.42
C ILE A 414 -18.33 13.02 8.82
N ASN A 415 -17.22 13.24 9.51
CA ASN A 415 -17.22 13.85 10.84
C ASN A 415 -16.41 15.15 10.83
N PRO A 416 -17.05 16.30 10.49
CA PRO A 416 -16.35 17.58 10.42
C PRO A 416 -15.78 18.08 11.75
N SER A 417 -16.15 17.48 12.87
CA SER A 417 -15.54 17.76 14.18
C SER A 417 -14.21 17.04 14.39
N PHE A 418 -13.86 16.07 13.52
CA PHE A 418 -12.57 15.41 13.58
C PHE A 418 -11.57 16.18 12.71
N SER A 419 -10.62 16.80 13.37
CA SER A 419 -9.58 17.61 12.74
C SER A 419 -8.29 17.48 13.53
N PHE A 420 -7.17 17.35 12.84
CA PHE A 420 -5.86 17.28 13.47
C PHE A 420 -4.77 17.94 12.61
N TYR A 421 -3.65 18.24 13.25
CA TYR A 421 -2.46 18.80 12.62
C TYR A 421 -1.46 17.68 12.34
N PRO A 422 -1.22 17.32 11.07
CA PRO A 422 -0.25 16.28 10.75
C PRO A 422 1.18 16.74 11.02
N SER A 423 2.07 15.83 11.40
CA SER A 423 3.49 16.15 11.45
C SER A 423 4.05 16.30 10.04
N LEU A 424 4.88 17.31 9.82
CA LEU A 424 5.50 17.58 8.54
C LEU A 424 6.94 17.05 8.53
N ILE A 425 7.26 16.25 7.52
CA ILE A 425 8.60 15.74 7.29
C ILE A 425 9.13 16.36 5.99
N TYR A 426 10.23 17.08 6.10
CA TYR A 426 10.92 17.66 4.96
C TYR A 426 12.06 16.74 4.51
N ASN A 427 11.98 16.23 3.31
CA ASN A 427 12.99 15.35 2.74
C ASN A 427 13.27 15.74 1.28
N GLN A 428 14.51 16.06 0.97
CA GLN A 428 14.99 16.38 -0.39
C GLN A 428 14.14 17.45 -1.10
N GLY A 429 13.78 18.54 -0.41
CA GLY A 429 13.00 19.64 -0.97
C GLY A 429 11.49 19.33 -1.15
N LYS A 430 11.03 18.23 -0.60
CA LYS A 430 9.62 17.80 -0.64
C LYS A 430 9.03 17.72 0.76
N THR A 431 7.76 18.07 0.86
CA THR A 431 7.01 17.98 2.10
C THR A 431 6.15 16.72 2.11
N TYR A 432 6.28 15.95 3.16
CA TYR A 432 5.48 14.77 3.44
C TYR A 432 4.69 14.95 4.73
N LEU A 433 3.48 14.45 4.76
CA LEU A 433 2.62 14.40 5.92
C LEU A 433 2.77 13.05 6.61
N ASN A 434 2.99 13.08 7.91
CA ASN A 434 2.85 11.90 8.76
C ASN A 434 1.52 12.01 9.50
N CYS A 435 0.61 11.08 9.21
CA CYS A 435 -0.71 10.95 9.85
C CYS A 435 -0.78 9.74 10.79
N GLU A 436 0.36 9.11 11.06
CA GLU A 436 0.45 7.88 11.87
C GLU A 436 -0.16 8.09 13.25
N ASN A 437 -0.97 7.12 13.69
CA ASN A 437 -1.67 7.11 14.98
C ASN A 437 -2.69 8.26 15.22
N GLN A 438 -3.01 9.06 14.21
CA GLN A 438 -4.00 10.13 14.33
C GLN A 438 -5.33 9.81 13.65
N ILE A 439 -5.34 8.83 12.75
CA ILE A 439 -6.53 8.39 12.03
C ILE A 439 -7.03 7.08 12.66
N GLU A 440 -8.23 7.12 13.25
CA GLU A 440 -8.84 5.99 13.97
C GLU A 440 -10.07 5.40 13.26
N SER A 441 -10.57 6.05 12.22
CA SER A 441 -11.76 5.61 11.50
C SER A 441 -11.57 5.61 10.00
N ASP A 442 -12.33 4.79 9.29
CA ASP A 442 -12.37 4.79 7.84
C ASP A 442 -13.09 6.03 7.28
N GLY A 443 -12.83 6.36 6.02
CA GLY A 443 -13.48 7.49 5.37
C GLY A 443 -12.57 8.26 4.42
N HIS A 444 -13.08 9.41 4.00
CA HIS A 444 -12.34 10.37 3.19
C HIS A 444 -11.76 11.46 4.07
N TYR A 445 -10.52 11.81 3.81
CA TYR A 445 -9.76 12.83 4.52
C TYR A 445 -9.27 13.90 3.56
N PHE A 446 -9.40 15.16 3.97
CA PHE A 446 -8.91 16.33 3.24
C PHE A 446 -7.71 16.93 3.93
N LEU A 447 -6.70 17.25 3.15
CA LEU A 447 -5.63 18.13 3.59
C LEU A 447 -5.98 19.56 3.19
N ASN A 448 -6.23 20.39 4.17
CA ASN A 448 -6.60 21.78 4.00
C ASN A 448 -5.47 22.72 4.39
N LEU A 449 -5.32 23.77 3.62
CA LEU A 449 -4.53 24.94 3.98
C LEU A 449 -5.45 26.14 3.96
N LYS A 450 -5.82 26.66 5.13
CA LYS A 450 -6.94 27.61 5.27
C LYS A 450 -8.20 27.06 4.57
N ASP A 451 -8.77 27.80 3.64
CA ASP A 451 -9.99 27.44 2.90
C ASP A 451 -9.72 26.63 1.61
N THR A 452 -8.48 26.22 1.37
CA THR A 452 -8.10 25.51 0.15
C THR A 452 -7.78 24.04 0.41
N ILE A 453 -8.48 23.14 -0.28
CA ILE A 453 -8.16 21.71 -0.28
C ILE A 453 -6.93 21.49 -1.15
N LEU A 454 -5.81 21.10 -0.54
CA LEU A 454 -4.57 20.77 -1.23
C LEU A 454 -4.56 19.35 -1.77
N ASN A 455 -5.10 18.43 -1.00
CA ASN A 455 -5.10 17.00 -1.32
C ASN A 455 -6.29 16.31 -0.67
N SER A 456 -6.63 15.11 -1.15
CA SER A 456 -7.58 14.22 -0.51
C SER A 456 -7.09 12.79 -0.64
N PHE A 457 -7.40 11.97 0.35
CA PHE A 457 -7.09 10.55 0.39
C PHE A 457 -8.17 9.80 1.17
N SER A 458 -8.21 8.51 1.00
CA SER A 458 -9.17 7.63 1.68
C SER A 458 -8.45 6.62 2.54
N VAL A 459 -9.09 6.27 3.65
CA VAL A 459 -8.60 5.28 4.58
C VAL A 459 -9.68 4.24 4.81
N ASN A 460 -9.30 2.98 4.90
CA ASN A 460 -10.18 1.85 5.15
C ASN A 460 -9.64 1.02 6.32
N TYR A 461 -10.53 0.35 7.05
CA TYR A 461 -10.13 -0.67 8.01
C TYR A 461 -9.38 -1.80 7.32
N ASN A 462 -8.45 -2.43 8.02
CA ASN A 462 -7.81 -3.63 7.54
C ASN A 462 -8.83 -4.74 7.36
N ARG A 463 -8.79 -5.45 6.23
CA ARG A 463 -9.71 -6.54 5.89
C ARG A 463 -9.29 -7.89 6.49
N ASP A 464 -8.23 -7.91 7.28
CA ASP A 464 -7.79 -9.13 7.95
C ASP A 464 -8.85 -9.64 8.95
N GLU A 465 -9.56 -8.72 9.62
CA GLU A 465 -10.67 -9.01 10.52
C GLU A 465 -11.97 -9.45 9.81
N SER A 466 -12.06 -9.28 8.49
CA SER A 466 -13.23 -9.71 7.71
C SER A 466 -13.36 -11.22 7.59
N ASN A 467 -12.24 -11.94 7.72
CA ASN A 467 -12.23 -13.39 7.65
C ASN A 467 -12.57 -14.01 9.01
N MET A 468 -13.80 -14.44 9.21
CA MET A 468 -14.34 -14.98 10.45
C MET A 468 -13.91 -16.43 10.76
N SER A 469 -12.69 -16.82 10.36
CA SER A 469 -12.17 -18.16 10.66
C SER A 469 -11.42 -18.17 12.00
N PHE A 470 -11.99 -18.88 12.98
CA PHE A 470 -11.45 -18.99 14.32
C PHE A 470 -10.86 -20.39 14.58
N LEU A 471 -9.92 -20.48 15.51
CA LEU A 471 -9.38 -21.78 15.96
C LEU A 471 -10.36 -22.46 16.90
N SER A 472 -10.62 -23.73 16.67
CA SER A 472 -11.34 -24.56 17.64
C SER A 472 -10.48 -24.88 18.87
N SER A 473 -11.11 -25.19 20.00
CA SER A 473 -10.43 -25.58 21.24
C SER A 473 -9.43 -26.72 21.03
N GLN A 474 -9.76 -27.68 20.17
CA GLN A 474 -8.89 -28.80 19.84
C GLN A 474 -7.67 -28.36 19.00
N GLU A 475 -7.88 -27.48 18.01
CA GLU A 475 -6.80 -26.93 17.17
C GLU A 475 -5.82 -26.12 18.03
N ILE A 476 -6.32 -25.31 18.97
CA ILE A 476 -5.52 -24.48 19.87
C ILE A 476 -4.63 -25.38 20.75
N GLN A 477 -5.21 -26.35 21.42
CA GLN A 477 -4.45 -27.28 22.28
C GLN A 477 -3.40 -28.07 21.49
N THR A 478 -3.75 -28.52 20.29
CA THR A 478 -2.84 -29.23 19.40
C THR A 478 -1.67 -28.33 18.96
N ARG A 479 -1.94 -27.09 18.61
CA ARG A 479 -0.89 -26.12 18.22
C ARG A 479 0.04 -25.78 19.38
N ILE A 480 -0.49 -25.54 20.60
CA ILE A 480 0.31 -25.31 21.81
C ILE A 480 1.25 -26.47 22.08
N LYS A 481 0.74 -27.72 21.99
CA LYS A 481 1.52 -28.93 22.19
C LYS A 481 2.61 -29.09 21.14
N ASN A 482 2.27 -28.94 19.86
CA ASN A 482 3.22 -29.09 18.74
C ASN A 482 4.33 -28.04 18.75
N SER A 483 4.08 -26.89 19.38
CA SER A 483 5.04 -25.81 19.53
C SER A 483 5.83 -25.87 20.84
N ASN A 484 5.64 -26.89 21.67
CA ASN A 484 6.28 -27.06 22.99
C ASN A 484 6.02 -25.89 23.97
N LEU A 485 4.88 -25.21 23.82
CA LEU A 485 4.54 -24.01 24.60
C LEU A 485 3.72 -24.31 25.87
N GLU A 486 3.42 -25.57 26.19
CA GLU A 486 2.61 -25.98 27.35
C GLU A 486 3.14 -25.47 28.68
N LYS A 487 4.47 -25.24 28.78
CA LYS A 487 5.08 -24.67 29.98
C LYS A 487 4.81 -23.17 30.18
N TYR A 488 4.54 -22.46 29.08
CA TYR A 488 4.43 -21.00 29.03
C TYR A 488 2.98 -20.54 28.82
N ILE A 489 2.18 -21.31 28.08
CA ILE A 489 0.79 -20.99 27.75
C ILE A 489 -0.14 -22.01 28.39
N LYS A 490 -1.00 -21.53 29.26
CA LYS A 490 -2.09 -22.31 29.85
C LYS A 490 -3.38 -21.96 29.13
N TYR A 491 -3.96 -22.93 28.42
CA TYR A 491 -5.25 -22.78 27.77
C TYR A 491 -6.38 -22.95 28.78
N LEU A 492 -7.35 -22.02 28.75
CA LEU A 492 -8.53 -22.00 29.60
C LEU A 492 -9.78 -21.82 28.73
N GLU A 493 -10.68 -22.79 28.78
CA GLU A 493 -12.01 -22.61 28.18
C GLU A 493 -12.83 -21.62 29.01
N ASN A 494 -13.65 -20.82 28.34
CA ASN A 494 -14.55 -19.86 29.01
C ASN A 494 -15.73 -20.58 29.65
N ASN A 495 -15.45 -21.30 30.73
CA ASN A 495 -16.47 -21.95 31.56
C ASN A 495 -16.50 -21.22 32.91
N LEU A 496 -17.53 -20.39 33.15
CA LEU A 496 -17.61 -19.50 34.32
C LEU A 496 -17.37 -20.23 35.65
N GLU A 497 -17.84 -21.48 35.78
CA GLU A 497 -17.67 -22.29 37.00
C GLU A 497 -16.23 -22.81 37.16
N SER A 498 -15.55 -23.22 36.07
CA SER A 498 -14.18 -23.71 36.14
C SER A 498 -13.17 -22.57 36.35
N ASN A 499 -13.45 -21.39 35.81
CA ASN A 499 -12.57 -20.24 35.91
C ASN A 499 -12.57 -19.62 37.30
N GLN A 500 -13.70 -19.61 38.02
CA GLN A 500 -13.75 -19.18 39.44
C GLN A 500 -12.81 -19.99 40.32
N ASN A 501 -12.72 -21.29 40.10
CA ASN A 501 -11.82 -22.17 40.85
C ASN A 501 -10.32 -21.93 40.53
N ILE A 502 -9.99 -21.48 39.32
CA ILE A 502 -8.61 -21.18 38.91
C ILE A 502 -8.16 -19.83 39.50
N PHE A 503 -9.04 -18.85 39.51
CA PHE A 503 -8.78 -17.54 40.13
C PHE A 503 -8.68 -17.64 41.67
N SER A 504 -9.53 -18.42 42.29
CA SER A 504 -9.50 -18.63 43.75
C SER A 504 -8.28 -19.45 44.22
N LYS A 505 -7.86 -20.45 43.44
CA LYS A 505 -6.70 -21.26 43.77
C LYS A 505 -5.36 -20.51 43.69
N ASN A 506 -5.31 -19.45 42.89
CA ASN A 506 -4.11 -18.59 42.77
C ASN A 506 -4.03 -17.51 43.85
N GLN A 507 -5.10 -17.27 44.63
CA GLN A 507 -5.09 -16.33 45.76
C GLN A 507 -4.57 -16.95 47.06
N ASN A 508 -4.43 -18.27 47.14
CA ASN A 508 -3.84 -18.92 48.30
C ASN A 508 -2.29 -18.83 48.28
N GLN A 509 -1.74 -17.64 48.25
CA GLN A 509 -0.43 -17.42 48.80
C GLN A 509 -0.49 -17.72 50.28
N VAL A 510 0.10 -18.86 50.70
CA VAL A 510 0.24 -19.15 52.10
C VAL A 510 1.10 -18.06 52.72
N HIS A 511 0.46 -17.15 53.43
CA HIS A 511 1.13 -16.06 54.09
C HIS A 511 1.88 -16.60 55.31
N TYR A 512 3.08 -17.12 55.10
CA TYR A 512 3.92 -17.70 56.16
C TYR A 512 4.22 -16.75 57.31
N TRP A 513 4.13 -15.41 57.09
CA TRP A 513 4.35 -14.43 58.14
C TRP A 513 3.43 -14.60 59.35
N LYS A 514 2.20 -15.12 59.18
CA LYS A 514 1.29 -15.42 60.26
C LYS A 514 1.83 -16.49 61.18
N TYR A 515 2.49 -17.50 60.66
CA TYR A 515 3.11 -18.55 61.43
C TYR A 515 4.35 -18.05 62.17
N PHE A 516 5.11 -17.13 61.61
CA PHE A 516 6.24 -16.49 62.29
C PHE A 516 5.78 -15.60 63.45
N ILE A 517 4.66 -14.89 63.35
CA ILE A 517 4.09 -14.12 64.45
C ILE A 517 3.66 -15.06 65.57
N ILE A 518 2.94 -16.14 65.27
CA ILE A 518 2.54 -17.15 66.28
C ILE A 518 3.76 -17.73 66.96
N LEU A 519 4.82 -18.09 66.23
CA LEU A 519 6.06 -18.61 66.77
C LEU A 519 6.74 -17.57 67.68
N GLY A 520 6.77 -16.32 67.33
CA GLY A 520 7.29 -15.21 68.14
C GLY A 520 6.52 -15.06 69.48
N ILE A 521 5.19 -15.15 69.43
CA ILE A 521 4.37 -15.10 70.65
C ILE A 521 4.68 -16.30 71.57
N ILE A 522 4.85 -17.49 71.00
CA ILE A 522 5.23 -18.70 71.74
C ILE A 522 6.59 -18.53 72.45
N PHE A 523 7.59 -17.99 71.76
CA PHE A 523 8.90 -17.72 72.33
C PHE A 523 8.83 -16.68 73.47
N ILE A 524 8.07 -15.60 73.32
CA ILE A 524 7.86 -14.64 74.40
C ILE A 524 7.15 -15.28 75.62
N ALA A 525 6.15 -16.12 75.39
CA ALA A 525 5.48 -16.85 76.47
C ALA A 525 6.45 -17.85 77.18
N LEU A 526 7.30 -18.55 76.46
CA LEU A 526 8.33 -19.39 77.02
C LEU A 526 9.37 -18.61 77.84
N GLU A 527 9.82 -17.47 77.35
CA GLU A 527 10.74 -16.56 78.06
C GLU A 527 10.14 -16.11 79.41
N ILE A 528 8.88 -15.63 79.38
CA ILE A 528 8.16 -15.22 80.61
C ILE A 528 8.05 -16.40 81.60
N THR A 529 7.81 -17.59 81.07
CA THR A 529 7.68 -18.81 81.90
C THR A 529 9.00 -19.20 82.56
N VAL A 530 10.09 -19.13 81.80
CA VAL A 530 11.44 -19.39 82.30
C VAL A 530 11.85 -18.35 83.33
N ILE A 531 11.57 -17.08 83.10
CA ILE A 531 11.85 -16.02 84.10
C ILE A 531 11.09 -16.25 85.40
N LYS A 532 9.81 -16.59 85.32
CA LYS A 532 9.03 -16.89 86.54
C LYS A 532 9.51 -18.15 87.28
N LEU A 533 9.99 -19.15 86.57
CA LEU A 533 10.52 -20.36 87.19
C LEU A 533 11.90 -20.12 87.82
N THR A 534 12.73 -19.28 87.25
CA THR A 534 14.01 -18.87 87.83
C THR A 534 13.82 -17.98 89.05
N GLU A 535 12.90 -17.04 89.03
CA GLU A 535 12.57 -16.22 90.22
C GLU A 535 12.02 -17.09 91.37
N LYS A 536 11.30 -18.18 91.09
CA LYS A 536 10.76 -19.05 92.12
C LYS A 536 11.80 -19.99 92.78
N ASN A 537 12.95 -20.17 92.17
CA ASN A 537 14.04 -20.98 92.66
C ASN A 537 15.14 -20.16 93.41
N VAL A 538 14.96 -18.86 93.49
CA VAL A 538 15.87 -17.92 94.23
C VAL A 538 15.27 -17.41 95.53
N LEU A 539 14.01 -17.78 95.87
CA LEU A 539 13.36 -17.60 97.17
C LEU A 539 13.35 -18.96 97.87
#